data_43bbff5f5f4885048fbfedbdd6fa1ec0
#
_entry.id   43bbff5f5f4885048fbfedbdd6fa1ec0
#
_cell.length_a   1.000
_cell.length_b   1.000
_cell.length_c   1.000
_cell.angle_alpha   90.00
_cell.angle_beta   90.00
_cell.angle_gamma   90.00
#
_symmetry.space_group_name_H-M   'P 1'
#
loop_
_entity.id
_entity.type
_entity.pdbx_description
1 polymer ?
#
loop_
_entity_poly.entity_id
_entity_poly.type
_entity_poly.pdbx_seq_one_letter_code
_entity_poly.pdbx_strand_id
1 'polypeptide(L)'
;MLTLYKFALEPIAELSGDPGSYGFRHDRSAEKAALRLMDECAHDDEFVWVLKADIHSCFDSIAHKWLLSHIPMDKQMLSRFLSCGYIDKNRKYPLRRGIPQGGSLSSLLCNMTLDGLEDYLHEVCGEN
;
A
#
# COMPACT_ATOMS: atom_id res chain seq x y z
N MET A 1 -13.61 -5.06 15.30
CA MET A 1 -12.25 -4.95 15.88
C MET A 1 -11.21 -4.46 14.86
N LEU A 2 -11.04 -5.09 13.68
CA LEU A 2 -10.06 -4.65 12.66
C LEU A 2 -10.28 -3.20 12.18
N THR A 3 -11.52 -2.75 12.12
CA THR A 3 -11.87 -1.37 11.75
C THR A 3 -11.33 -0.34 12.76
N LEU A 4 -11.27 -0.67 14.04
CA LEU A 4 -10.66 0.20 15.06
C LEU A 4 -9.15 0.34 14.85
N TYR A 5 -8.47 -0.75 14.51
CA TYR A 5 -7.06 -0.70 14.16
C TYR A 5 -6.82 0.10 12.87
N LYS A 6 -7.70 -0.02 11.89
CA LYS A 6 -7.65 0.83 10.70
C LYS A 6 -7.70 2.31 11.07
N PHE A 7 -8.69 2.73 11.84
CA PHE A 7 -8.81 4.13 12.27
C PHE A 7 -7.61 4.63 13.09
N ALA A 8 -6.98 3.75 13.88
CA ALA A 8 -5.80 4.12 14.64
C ALA A 8 -4.53 4.25 13.79
N LEU A 9 -4.41 3.43 12.74
CA LEU A 9 -3.24 3.42 11.83
C LEU A 9 -3.37 4.44 10.69
N GLU A 10 -4.59 4.77 10.28
CA GLU A 10 -4.84 5.66 9.14
C GLU A 10 -4.15 7.02 9.27
N PRO A 11 -4.20 7.73 10.43
CA PRO A 11 -3.45 8.98 10.59
C PRO A 11 -1.94 8.81 10.46
N ILE A 12 -1.40 7.69 10.93
CA ILE A 12 0.04 7.39 10.82
C ILE A 12 0.43 7.19 9.35
N ALA A 13 -0.34 6.37 8.63
CA ALA A 13 -0.11 6.10 7.22
C ALA A 13 -0.30 7.33 6.33
N GLU A 14 -1.18 8.27 6.71
CA GLU A 14 -1.34 9.53 5.96
C GLU A 14 -0.19 10.50 6.19
N LEU A 15 0.43 10.48 7.38
CA LEU A 15 1.58 11.33 7.71
C LEU A 15 2.89 10.84 7.06
N SER A 16 3.07 9.52 6.95
CA SER A 16 4.28 8.92 6.37
C SER A 16 4.16 8.66 4.86
N GLY A 17 2.94 8.57 4.34
CA GLY A 17 2.68 8.12 2.99
C GLY A 17 3.16 9.04 1.88
N ASP A 18 3.77 8.47 0.85
CA ASP A 18 4.30 9.19 -0.32
C ASP A 18 3.28 10.19 -0.88
N PRO A 19 3.68 11.44 -1.18
CA PRO A 19 2.79 12.48 -1.73
C PRO A 19 2.12 12.06 -3.03
N GLY A 20 2.82 11.30 -3.87
CA GLY A 20 2.34 10.76 -5.15
C GLY A 20 1.40 9.57 -5.03
N SER A 21 1.21 8.99 -3.83
CA SER A 21 0.34 7.83 -3.61
C SER A 21 -1.14 8.23 -3.50
N TYR A 22 -2.00 7.64 -4.32
CA TYR A 22 -3.45 7.95 -4.39
C TYR A 22 -4.37 6.79 -4.02
N GLY A 23 -3.90 5.55 -4.16
CA GLY A 23 -4.72 4.37 -3.96
C GLY A 23 -5.20 4.18 -2.53
N PHE A 24 -6.49 3.96 -2.31
CA PHE A 24 -7.10 3.66 -1.01
C PHE A 24 -6.84 4.68 0.11
N ARG A 25 -6.50 5.91 -0.22
CA ARG A 25 -6.25 6.98 0.75
C ARG A 25 -7.45 7.92 0.85
N HIS A 26 -7.60 8.55 2.03
CA HIS A 26 -8.67 9.50 2.29
C HIS A 26 -8.54 10.73 1.37
N ASP A 27 -9.66 11.22 0.87
CA ASP A 27 -9.74 12.39 -0.03
C ASP A 27 -8.92 12.29 -1.33
N ARG A 28 -8.41 11.10 -1.68
CA ARG A 28 -7.69 10.82 -2.93
C ARG A 28 -8.50 9.89 -3.85
N SER A 29 -8.32 10.05 -5.15
CA SER A 29 -9.01 9.22 -6.16
C SER A 29 -8.14 9.03 -7.40
N ALA A 30 -8.48 8.05 -8.22
CA ALA A 30 -7.83 7.83 -9.51
C ALA A 30 -7.98 9.05 -10.45
N GLU A 31 -9.11 9.75 -10.37
CA GLU A 31 -9.36 10.98 -11.13
C GLU A 31 -8.39 12.09 -10.71
N LYS A 32 -8.22 12.31 -9.40
CA LYS A 32 -7.26 13.29 -8.89
C LYS A 32 -5.81 12.94 -9.26
N ALA A 33 -5.46 11.65 -9.25
CA ALA A 33 -4.17 11.18 -9.71
C ALA A 33 -3.93 11.49 -11.19
N ALA A 34 -4.93 11.23 -12.05
CA ALA A 34 -4.87 11.54 -13.48
C ALA A 34 -4.74 13.04 -13.74
N LEU A 35 -5.51 13.87 -13.03
CA LEU A 35 -5.43 15.33 -13.16
C LEU A 35 -4.05 15.85 -12.76
N ARG A 36 -3.48 15.37 -11.66
CA ARG A 36 -2.12 15.74 -11.25
C ARG A 36 -1.08 15.34 -12.30
N LEU A 37 -1.15 14.12 -12.82
CA LEU A 37 -0.24 13.66 -13.87
C LEU A 37 -0.34 14.52 -15.12
N MET A 38 -1.56 14.88 -15.53
CA MET A 38 -1.78 15.76 -16.68
C MET A 38 -1.20 17.16 -16.46
N ASP A 39 -1.35 17.69 -15.25
CA ASP A 39 -0.81 19.00 -14.87
C ASP A 39 0.73 18.99 -14.87
N GLU A 40 1.34 17.99 -14.27
CA GLU A 40 2.80 17.80 -14.27
C GLU A 40 3.35 17.67 -15.72
N CYS A 41 2.71 16.86 -16.56
CA CYS A 41 3.11 16.71 -17.97
C CYS A 41 2.90 17.98 -18.82
N ALA A 42 2.00 18.87 -18.43
CA ALA A 42 1.72 20.09 -19.19
C ALA A 42 2.64 21.27 -18.84
N HIS A 43 3.22 21.28 -17.63
CA HIS A 43 4.01 22.38 -17.12
C HIS A 43 5.52 22.16 -17.20
N ASP A 44 5.96 20.94 -17.48
CA ASP A 44 7.37 20.57 -17.52
C ASP A 44 7.77 20.15 -18.94
N ASP A 45 8.39 21.06 -19.68
CA ASP A 45 8.92 20.78 -21.03
C ASP A 45 10.08 19.76 -21.01
N GLU A 46 10.58 19.38 -19.83
CA GLU A 46 11.65 18.40 -19.63
C GLU A 46 11.15 16.96 -19.54
N PHE A 47 9.82 16.72 -19.39
CA PHE A 47 9.26 15.37 -19.35
C PHE A 47 9.37 14.66 -20.71
N VAL A 48 10.40 13.84 -20.86
CA VAL A 48 10.65 13.07 -22.10
C VAL A 48 10.03 11.67 -22.03
N TRP A 49 9.86 11.09 -20.84
CA TRP A 49 9.45 9.70 -20.68
C TRP A 49 8.41 9.50 -19.57
N VAL A 50 7.43 8.63 -19.82
CA VAL A 50 6.46 8.15 -18.83
C VAL A 50 6.60 6.64 -18.68
N LEU A 51 6.94 6.16 -17.50
CA LEU A 51 6.98 4.74 -17.17
C LEU A 51 5.64 4.32 -16.53
N LYS A 52 4.94 3.37 -17.16
CA LYS A 52 3.80 2.68 -16.55
C LYS A 52 4.27 1.31 -16.03
N ALA A 53 4.28 1.14 -14.73
CA ALA A 53 4.64 -0.13 -14.08
C ALA A 53 3.46 -0.69 -13.27
N ASP A 54 3.47 -2.00 -13.03
CA ASP A 54 2.50 -2.70 -12.18
C ASP A 54 3.20 -3.77 -11.34
N ILE A 55 2.76 -3.95 -10.09
CA ILE A 55 3.33 -4.94 -9.18
C ILE A 55 2.50 -6.22 -9.27
N HIS A 56 3.08 -7.25 -9.90
CA HIS A 56 2.42 -8.54 -10.00
C HIS A 56 2.08 -9.14 -8.64
N SER A 57 0.80 -9.47 -8.43
CA SER A 57 0.32 -10.09 -7.17
C SER A 57 0.76 -9.33 -5.90
N CYS A 58 0.66 -8.00 -5.90
CA CYS A 58 1.14 -7.15 -4.83
C CYS A 58 0.67 -7.63 -3.45
N PHE A 59 -0.64 -7.76 -3.22
CA PHE A 59 -1.20 -8.21 -1.94
C PHE A 59 -0.73 -9.60 -1.51
N ASP A 60 -0.57 -10.53 -2.46
CA ASP A 60 -0.18 -11.91 -2.19
C ASP A 60 1.33 -12.05 -1.93
N SER A 61 2.10 -11.02 -2.27
CA SER A 61 3.56 -11.03 -2.22
C SER A 61 4.16 -10.44 -0.95
N ILE A 62 3.39 -9.68 -0.17
CA ILE A 62 3.87 -8.99 1.03
C ILE A 62 4.30 -9.99 2.11
N ALA A 63 5.49 -9.80 2.65
CA ALA A 63 6.05 -10.69 3.66
C ALA A 63 5.46 -10.41 5.06
N HIS A 64 4.87 -11.43 5.70
CA HIS A 64 4.34 -11.30 7.07
C HIS A 64 5.42 -10.84 8.08
N LYS A 65 6.67 -11.29 7.91
CA LYS A 65 7.78 -10.89 8.78
C LYS A 65 8.00 -9.39 8.72
N TRP A 66 7.93 -8.79 7.53
CA TRP A 66 8.10 -7.35 7.35
C TRP A 66 6.96 -6.59 8.04
N LEU A 67 5.71 -6.98 7.79
CA LEU A 67 4.54 -6.35 8.43
C LEU A 67 4.62 -6.42 9.96
N LEU A 68 4.99 -7.59 10.51
CA LEU A 68 5.12 -7.77 11.96
C LEU A 68 6.24 -6.91 12.57
N SER A 69 7.26 -6.51 11.82
CA SER A 69 8.34 -5.67 12.34
C SER A 69 8.09 -4.16 12.16
N HIS A 70 7.36 -3.74 11.13
CA HIS A 70 7.25 -2.33 10.76
C HIS A 70 5.89 -1.70 11.11
N ILE A 71 4.80 -2.49 11.07
CA ILE A 71 3.47 -1.91 11.36
C ILE A 71 3.33 -1.66 12.86
N PRO A 72 3.00 -0.43 13.31
CA PRO A 72 2.83 -0.06 14.71
C PRO A 72 1.47 -0.52 15.26
N MET A 73 1.27 -1.83 15.32
CA MET A 73 0.06 -2.50 15.76
C MET A 73 0.40 -3.64 16.71
N ASP A 74 -0.54 -4.06 17.56
CA ASP A 74 -0.38 -5.26 18.38
C ASP A 74 0.00 -6.47 17.52
N LYS A 75 1.16 -7.06 17.80
CA LYS A 75 1.75 -8.11 16.97
C LYS A 75 0.95 -9.40 16.98
N GLN A 76 0.28 -9.72 18.09
CA GLN A 76 -0.55 -10.92 18.18
C GLN A 76 -1.81 -10.76 17.31
N MET A 77 -2.43 -9.57 17.37
CA MET A 77 -3.61 -9.27 16.56
C MET A 77 -3.26 -9.24 15.07
N LEU A 78 -2.15 -8.60 14.70
CA LEU A 78 -1.67 -8.56 13.31
C LEU A 78 -1.37 -9.97 12.81
N SER A 79 -0.66 -10.79 13.58
CA SER A 79 -0.37 -12.18 13.23
C SER A 79 -1.64 -13.01 13.02
N ARG A 80 -2.64 -12.87 13.90
CA ARG A 80 -3.93 -13.54 13.75
C ARG A 80 -4.67 -13.09 12.48
N PHE A 81 -4.65 -11.80 12.17
CA PHE A 81 -5.24 -11.27 10.95
C PHE A 81 -4.56 -11.84 9.71
N LEU A 82 -3.23 -11.79 9.64
CA LEU A 82 -2.46 -12.30 8.50
C LEU A 82 -2.62 -13.81 8.29
N SER A 83 -2.76 -14.58 9.37
CA SER A 83 -2.91 -16.04 9.31
C SER A 83 -4.35 -16.52 9.19
N CYS A 84 -5.36 -15.64 9.21
CA CYS A 84 -6.76 -16.07 9.16
C CYS A 84 -7.11 -16.82 7.87
N GLY A 85 -6.40 -16.51 6.76
CA GLY A 85 -6.61 -17.16 5.49
C GLY A 85 -7.92 -16.77 4.81
N TYR A 86 -8.34 -17.56 3.87
CA TYR A 86 -9.60 -17.40 3.15
C TYR A 86 -10.40 -18.72 3.14
N ILE A 87 -11.68 -18.62 2.85
CA ILE A 87 -12.58 -19.77 2.71
C ILE A 87 -12.97 -19.90 1.25
N ASP A 88 -12.67 -21.05 0.65
CA ASP A 88 -13.17 -21.44 -0.67
C ASP A 88 -13.89 -22.78 -0.58
N LYS A 89 -15.09 -22.86 -1.20
CA LYS A 89 -15.93 -24.07 -1.21
C LYS A 89 -16.04 -24.74 0.18
N ASN A 90 -16.29 -23.93 1.20
CA ASN A 90 -16.43 -24.36 2.60
C ASN A 90 -15.16 -24.98 3.21
N ARG A 91 -13.98 -24.74 2.63
CA ARG A 91 -12.68 -25.14 3.17
C ARG A 91 -11.85 -23.91 3.50
N LYS A 92 -11.16 -23.94 4.65
CA LYS A 92 -10.27 -22.86 5.09
C LYS A 92 -8.86 -23.11 4.56
N TYR A 93 -8.28 -22.10 3.93
CA TYR A 93 -6.91 -22.09 3.41
C TYR A 93 -6.11 -21.03 4.19
N PRO A 94 -5.08 -21.44 4.97
CA PRO A 94 -4.26 -20.49 5.69
C PRO A 94 -3.36 -19.72 4.72
N LEU A 95 -3.20 -18.42 4.94
CA LEU A 95 -2.21 -17.61 4.25
C LEU A 95 -0.85 -17.73 4.95
N ARG A 96 0.17 -18.11 4.21
CA ARG A 96 1.56 -18.14 4.70
C ARG A 96 2.33 -16.89 4.32
N ARG A 97 1.78 -16.08 3.43
CA ARG A 97 2.35 -14.90 2.83
C ARG A 97 1.22 -14.04 2.27
N GLY A 98 1.43 -12.75 2.12
CA GLY A 98 0.43 -11.84 1.59
C GLY A 98 -0.57 -11.35 2.64
N ILE A 99 -1.46 -10.47 2.22
CA ILE A 99 -2.50 -9.86 3.05
C ILE A 99 -3.86 -10.36 2.59
N PRO A 100 -4.77 -10.78 3.50
CA PRO A 100 -6.10 -11.23 3.14
C PRO A 100 -6.85 -10.15 2.34
N GLN A 101 -7.34 -10.47 1.16
CA GLN A 101 -8.10 -9.53 0.32
C GLN A 101 -9.52 -9.34 0.88
N GLY A 102 -10.06 -8.12 0.70
CA GLY A 102 -11.41 -7.77 1.18
C GLY A 102 -11.50 -7.35 2.65
N GLY A 103 -10.41 -7.37 3.39
CA GLY A 103 -10.35 -6.84 4.75
C GLY A 103 -10.26 -5.32 4.78
N SER A 104 -10.94 -4.66 5.74
CA SER A 104 -10.89 -3.20 5.91
C SER A 104 -9.48 -2.65 6.16
N LEU A 105 -8.58 -3.48 6.70
CA LEU A 105 -7.19 -3.14 7.03
C LEU A 105 -6.22 -3.42 5.88
N SER A 106 -6.59 -4.25 4.91
CA SER A 106 -5.68 -4.80 3.90
C SER A 106 -5.07 -3.72 3.00
N SER A 107 -5.88 -2.82 2.50
CA SER A 107 -5.42 -1.72 1.64
C SER A 107 -4.47 -0.77 2.37
N LEU A 108 -4.77 -0.48 3.64
CA LEU A 108 -3.91 0.36 4.48
C LEU A 108 -2.53 -0.28 4.71
N LEU A 109 -2.50 -1.57 5.05
CA LEU A 109 -1.25 -2.30 5.22
C LEU A 109 -0.44 -2.39 3.92
N CYS A 110 -1.11 -2.52 2.78
CA CYS A 110 -0.46 -2.49 1.46
C CYS A 110 0.20 -1.12 1.21
N ASN A 111 -0.53 -0.03 1.44
CA ASN A 111 0.02 1.32 1.30
C ASN A 111 1.24 1.53 2.20
N MET A 112 1.13 1.20 3.50
CA MET A 112 2.26 1.29 4.43
C MET A 112 3.46 0.42 4.05
N THR A 113 3.25 -0.64 3.25
CA THR A 113 4.35 -1.48 2.76
C THR A 113 5.07 -0.86 1.57
N LEU A 114 4.35 -0.07 0.77
CA LEU A 114 4.87 0.60 -0.42
C LEU A 114 5.36 2.03 -0.13
N ASP A 115 5.14 2.51 1.07
CA ASP A 115 5.58 3.80 1.54
C ASP A 115 7.12 3.94 1.44
N GLY A 116 7.60 5.08 0.93
CA GLY A 116 9.01 5.31 0.62
C GLY A 116 9.45 4.80 -0.76
N LEU A 117 8.53 4.31 -1.60
CA LEU A 117 8.86 3.90 -2.97
C LEU A 117 9.30 5.10 -3.82
N GLU A 118 8.68 6.26 -3.63
CA GLU A 118 9.01 7.52 -4.30
C GLU A 118 10.45 7.92 -3.98
N ASP A 119 10.81 7.97 -2.69
CA ASP A 119 12.17 8.28 -2.24
C ASP A 119 13.20 7.28 -2.78
N TYR A 120 12.88 5.99 -2.75
CA TYR A 120 13.75 4.95 -3.29
C TYR A 120 13.99 5.11 -4.80
N LEU A 121 12.95 5.47 -5.56
CA LEU A 121 13.09 5.71 -7.00
C LEU A 121 13.95 6.94 -7.28
N HIS A 122 13.79 8.03 -6.52
CA HIS A 122 14.66 9.21 -6.60
C HIS A 122 16.12 8.86 -6.32
N GLU A 123 16.39 8.05 -5.29
CA GLU A 123 17.74 7.62 -4.95
C GLU A 123 18.37 6.76 -6.05
N VAL A 124 17.62 5.80 -6.62
CA VAL A 124 18.14 4.84 -7.61
C VAL A 124 18.23 5.43 -9.03
N CYS A 125 17.26 6.24 -9.42
CA CYS A 125 17.24 6.84 -10.75
C CYS A 125 18.21 8.03 -10.86
N GLY A 126 18.66 8.58 -9.75
CA GLY A 126 19.60 9.69 -9.69
C GLY A 126 18.96 11.02 -10.07
N GLU A 127 19.27 12.04 -9.34
CA GLU A 127 19.17 13.40 -9.85
C GLU A 127 20.34 13.58 -10.84
N ASN A 128 20.07 13.51 -12.13
CA ASN A 128 20.99 14.02 -13.17
C ASN A 128 20.51 15.36 -13.64
#